data_94d6cfa26e429735d1fb4ffdf2a20d3a
#
_entry.id   94d6cfa26e429735d1fb4ffdf2a20d3a
#
_cell.length_a   1.000
_cell.length_b   1.000
_cell.length_c   1.000
_cell.angle_alpha   90.00
_cell.angle_beta   90.00
_cell.angle_gamma   90.00
#
_symmetry.space_group_name_H-M   'P 1'
#
loop_
_entity.id
_entity.type
_entity.pdbx_description
1 polymer ?
#
loop_
_entity_poly.entity_id
_entity_poly.type
_entity_poly.pdbx_seq_one_letter_code
_entity_poly.pdbx_strand_id
1 'polypeptide(L)'
;ALAALGKKIERHYGRPQDLEFAFAEGELWIVQTRPITTLGMPAAAAASGNGQAAPLLTGLGAGPGRATGRVRVLHELVDGKRLSDGEILVAPMTRPDWLPILRRVGGIVTDGGEITSHAAIVGRELGKPVVVGARTATQDLQDGQLITVDGDAGVVFDGEVRAERPAAAQTAAPAAAASAPTVTATAVYVNLATPDAAQAVADTDVDGVGLLRAEFMITEALAGQHPAYMIAQGRREEYVSKMADGVARIAAAFAPRPVVYRAID
;
A
#
# COMPACT_ATOMS: atom_id res chain seq x y z
N ALA A 1 9.24 -1.10 -30.53
CA ALA A 1 10.15 -2.03 -29.86
C ALA A 1 9.53 -2.61 -28.60
N LEU A 2 9.14 -1.82 -27.57
CA LEU A 2 8.62 -2.28 -26.28
C LEU A 2 7.38 -3.18 -26.41
N ALA A 3 6.34 -2.74 -27.17
CA ALA A 3 5.13 -3.52 -27.37
C ALA A 3 5.37 -4.89 -28.07
N ALA A 4 6.33 -4.95 -28.99
CA ALA A 4 6.70 -6.19 -29.66
C ALA A 4 7.41 -7.17 -28.69
N LEU A 5 8.25 -6.61 -27.81
CA LEU A 5 8.91 -7.39 -26.76
C LEU A 5 7.91 -7.88 -25.71
N GLY A 6 6.99 -7.03 -25.27
CA GLY A 6 5.91 -7.42 -24.37
C GLY A 6 5.06 -8.58 -24.91
N LYS A 7 4.64 -8.52 -26.18
CA LYS A 7 3.92 -9.62 -26.82
C LYS A 7 4.74 -10.90 -26.96
N LYS A 8 6.07 -10.81 -27.07
CA LYS A 8 6.98 -11.98 -27.10
C LYS A 8 7.03 -12.62 -25.72
N ILE A 9 7.12 -11.83 -24.67
CA ILE A 9 7.15 -12.29 -23.28
C ILE A 9 5.81 -12.93 -22.90
N GLU A 10 4.69 -12.27 -23.21
CA GLU A 10 3.35 -12.80 -22.98
C GLU A 10 3.16 -14.17 -23.64
N ARG A 11 3.58 -14.32 -24.91
CA ARG A 11 3.54 -15.61 -25.61
C ARG A 11 4.44 -16.66 -24.97
N HIS A 12 5.60 -16.27 -24.43
CA HIS A 12 6.52 -17.19 -23.77
C HIS A 12 5.92 -17.75 -22.47
N TYR A 13 5.26 -16.91 -21.68
CA TYR A 13 4.64 -17.34 -20.41
C TYR A 13 3.20 -17.83 -20.56
N GLY A 14 2.60 -17.73 -21.76
CA GLY A 14 1.23 -18.17 -22.05
C GLY A 14 0.13 -17.35 -21.35
N ARG A 15 0.47 -16.20 -20.79
CA ARG A 15 -0.44 -15.31 -20.07
C ARG A 15 0.09 -13.89 -20.00
N PRO A 16 -0.79 -12.88 -19.85
CA PRO A 16 -0.39 -11.49 -19.72
C PRO A 16 0.61 -11.25 -18.60
N GLN A 17 1.57 -10.36 -18.87
CA GLN A 17 2.66 -10.04 -17.96
C GLN A 17 2.73 -8.53 -17.70
N ASP A 18 2.95 -8.16 -16.45
CA ASP A 18 3.42 -6.86 -16.03
C ASP A 18 4.95 -6.80 -16.23
N LEU A 19 5.45 -5.72 -16.83
CA LEU A 19 6.85 -5.61 -17.23
C LEU A 19 7.49 -4.35 -16.67
N GLU A 20 8.62 -4.52 -15.98
CA GLU A 20 9.50 -3.41 -15.67
C GLU A 20 10.63 -3.36 -16.71
N PHE A 21 10.94 -2.17 -17.20
CA PHE A 21 11.95 -1.99 -18.21
C PHE A 21 12.81 -0.75 -17.95
N ALA A 22 14.02 -0.76 -18.49
CA ALA A 22 14.95 0.36 -18.47
C ALA A 22 15.51 0.63 -19.85
N PHE A 23 15.91 1.88 -20.11
CA PHE A 23 16.73 2.26 -21.26
C PHE A 23 18.14 2.55 -20.78
N ALA A 24 19.12 1.86 -21.35
CA ALA A 24 20.53 2.11 -21.11
C ALA A 24 21.29 2.05 -22.43
N GLU A 25 22.16 3.03 -22.68
CA GLU A 25 23.02 3.10 -23.88
C GLU A 25 22.26 2.98 -25.21
N GLY A 26 21.01 3.47 -25.25
CA GLY A 26 20.14 3.38 -26.43
C GLY A 26 19.42 2.03 -26.60
N GLU A 27 19.61 1.09 -25.71
CA GLU A 27 18.98 -0.21 -25.71
C GLU A 27 17.86 -0.32 -24.67
N LEU A 28 16.85 -1.16 -24.95
CA LEU A 28 15.71 -1.46 -24.08
C LEU A 28 15.97 -2.78 -23.35
N TRP A 29 16.02 -2.71 -22.03
CA TRP A 29 16.20 -3.85 -21.14
C TRP A 29 14.93 -4.16 -20.39
N ILE A 30 14.50 -5.44 -20.34
CA ILE A 30 13.48 -5.90 -19.42
C ILE A 30 14.15 -6.26 -18.10
N VAL A 31 13.78 -5.56 -17.05
CA VAL A 31 14.40 -5.71 -15.72
C VAL A 31 13.63 -6.74 -14.91
N GLN A 32 12.30 -6.78 -15.06
CA GLN A 32 11.43 -7.72 -14.36
C GLN A 32 10.19 -8.05 -15.17
N THR A 33 9.65 -9.25 -14.96
CA THR A 33 8.33 -9.65 -15.45
C THR A 33 7.57 -10.39 -14.36
N ARG A 34 6.26 -10.12 -14.27
CA ARG A 34 5.33 -10.80 -13.35
C ARG A 34 4.03 -11.13 -14.06
N PRO A 35 3.40 -12.30 -13.75
CA PRO A 35 2.06 -12.58 -14.26
C PRO A 35 1.05 -11.57 -13.76
N ILE A 36 0.19 -11.05 -14.66
CA ILE A 36 -0.99 -10.29 -14.26
C ILE A 36 -2.04 -11.31 -13.78
N THR A 37 -2.35 -11.29 -12.49
CA THR A 37 -3.28 -12.24 -11.86
C THR A 37 -4.73 -11.72 -11.80
N THR A 38 -4.94 -10.44 -12.10
CA THR A 38 -6.23 -9.74 -11.98
C THR A 38 -7.07 -9.77 -13.27
N LEU A 39 -6.52 -10.26 -14.39
CA LEU A 39 -7.26 -10.40 -15.64
C LEU A 39 -8.26 -11.55 -15.53
N GLY A 40 -9.54 -11.23 -15.49
CA GLY A 40 -10.62 -12.20 -15.39
C GLY A 40 -11.19 -12.37 -13.98
N MET A 41 -10.72 -11.64 -12.99
CA MET A 41 -11.54 -11.43 -11.80
C MET A 41 -12.77 -10.62 -12.24
N PRO A 42 -14.00 -11.14 -12.07
CA PRO A 42 -15.17 -10.31 -12.26
C PRO A 42 -14.96 -9.08 -11.37
N ALA A 43 -15.19 -7.89 -11.92
CA ALA A 43 -15.36 -6.69 -11.09
C ALA A 43 -16.26 -7.14 -9.95
N ALA A 44 -15.75 -7.02 -8.71
CA ALA A 44 -16.39 -7.60 -7.54
C ALA A 44 -17.89 -7.37 -7.70
N ALA A 45 -18.66 -8.47 -7.78
CA ALA A 45 -20.07 -8.38 -8.08
C ALA A 45 -20.60 -7.34 -7.11
N ALA A 46 -21.10 -6.24 -7.66
CA ALA A 46 -21.65 -5.17 -6.88
C ALA A 46 -22.55 -5.86 -5.88
N ALA A 47 -22.20 -5.81 -4.60
CA ALA A 47 -22.98 -6.42 -3.55
C ALA A 47 -24.32 -5.69 -3.58
N SER A 48 -25.24 -6.24 -4.36
CA SER A 48 -26.65 -5.85 -4.44
C SER A 48 -27.30 -6.36 -3.15
N GLY A 49 -26.91 -5.73 -2.06
CA GLY A 49 -27.49 -5.92 -0.75
C GLY A 49 -28.28 -4.67 -0.41
N ASN A 50 -29.58 -4.80 -0.47
CA ASN A 50 -30.62 -3.97 0.17
C ASN A 50 -30.18 -2.55 0.60
N GLY A 51 -30.50 -1.53 -0.21
CA GLY A 51 -30.55 -0.13 0.23
C GLY A 51 -29.25 0.66 0.16
N GLN A 52 -28.14 0.12 -0.32
CA GLN A 52 -26.90 0.88 -0.47
C GLN A 52 -26.89 1.69 -1.80
N ALA A 53 -26.41 2.92 -1.71
CA ALA A 53 -26.20 3.78 -2.89
C ALA A 53 -25.33 3.06 -3.94
N ALA A 54 -25.63 3.26 -5.21
CA ALA A 54 -24.80 2.72 -6.29
C ALA A 54 -23.36 3.27 -6.17
N PRO A 55 -22.34 2.44 -6.34
CA PRO A 55 -20.96 2.93 -6.28
C PRO A 55 -20.68 3.89 -7.43
N LEU A 56 -20.00 5.00 -7.15
CA LEU A 56 -19.47 5.92 -8.16
C LEU A 56 -18.38 5.26 -9.00
N LEU A 57 -17.48 4.56 -8.34
CA LEU A 57 -16.32 3.91 -8.94
C LEU A 57 -16.08 2.56 -8.30
N THR A 58 -15.50 1.67 -9.09
CA THR A 58 -15.04 0.36 -8.64
C THR A 58 -13.58 0.15 -9.02
N GLY A 59 -12.84 -0.50 -8.16
CA GLY A 59 -11.44 -0.86 -8.34
C GLY A 59 -11.10 -2.14 -7.56
N LEU A 60 -9.85 -2.28 -7.22
CA LEU A 60 -9.38 -3.37 -6.36
C LEU A 60 -9.27 -2.83 -4.92
N GLY A 61 -9.92 -3.51 -3.98
CA GLY A 61 -9.72 -3.27 -2.55
C GLY A 61 -8.32 -3.67 -2.15
N ALA A 62 -7.53 -2.72 -1.69
CA ALA A 62 -6.09 -2.91 -1.49
C ALA A 62 -5.60 -2.52 -0.09
N GLY A 63 -6.41 -1.88 0.70
CA GLY A 63 -6.18 -1.59 2.10
C GLY A 63 -7.52 -1.60 2.85
N PRO A 64 -7.66 -2.34 3.96
CA PRO A 64 -8.95 -2.61 4.59
C PRO A 64 -9.54 -1.37 5.27
N GLY A 65 -10.86 -1.43 5.49
CA GLY A 65 -11.62 -0.41 6.19
C GLY A 65 -12.36 0.56 5.29
N ARG A 66 -13.03 1.51 5.92
CA ARG A 66 -13.78 2.58 5.25
C ARG A 66 -13.36 3.94 5.78
N ALA A 67 -13.30 4.92 4.89
CA ALA A 67 -13.13 6.32 5.27
C ALA A 67 -14.03 7.21 4.43
N THR A 68 -14.63 8.21 5.08
CA THR A 68 -15.38 9.28 4.43
C THR A 68 -14.58 10.57 4.54
N GLY A 69 -14.42 11.27 3.42
CA GLY A 69 -13.67 12.52 3.39
C GLY A 69 -13.86 13.27 2.09
N ARG A 70 -13.32 14.49 2.07
CA ARG A 70 -13.32 15.31 0.85
C ARG A 70 -12.22 14.86 -0.09
N VAL A 71 -12.52 14.77 -1.36
CA VAL A 71 -11.57 14.43 -2.42
C VAL A 71 -10.52 15.53 -2.56
N ARG A 72 -9.28 15.10 -2.73
CA ARG A 72 -8.17 15.90 -3.21
C ARG A 72 -7.49 15.20 -4.37
N VAL A 73 -7.69 15.71 -5.59
CA VAL A 73 -7.04 15.19 -6.79
C VAL A 73 -5.64 15.77 -6.89
N LEU A 74 -4.64 14.90 -6.92
CA LEU A 74 -3.24 15.27 -7.07
C LEU A 74 -2.62 14.48 -8.24
N HIS A 75 -2.09 15.19 -9.21
CA HIS A 75 -1.38 14.59 -10.34
C HIS A 75 0.12 14.48 -10.07
N GLU A 76 0.67 15.40 -9.28
CA GLU A 76 2.09 15.47 -8.94
C GLU A 76 2.31 15.72 -7.45
N LEU A 77 3.48 15.31 -6.95
CA LEU A 77 3.85 15.47 -5.55
C LEU A 77 3.89 16.95 -5.11
N VAL A 78 4.27 17.85 -6.00
CA VAL A 78 4.34 19.29 -5.73
C VAL A 78 2.99 19.88 -5.29
N ASP A 79 1.89 19.29 -5.76
CA ASP A 79 0.53 19.68 -5.39
C ASP A 79 0.14 19.25 -3.97
N GLY A 80 0.95 18.43 -3.32
CA GLY A 80 0.67 17.91 -1.99
C GLY A 80 0.48 18.97 -0.89
N LYS A 81 0.93 20.20 -1.14
CA LYS A 81 0.66 21.35 -0.26
C LYS A 81 -0.84 21.72 -0.20
N ARG A 82 -1.63 21.32 -1.20
CA ARG A 82 -3.07 21.57 -1.28
C ARG A 82 -3.87 20.59 -0.44
N LEU A 83 -3.27 19.49 0.01
CA LEU A 83 -3.93 18.44 0.77
C LEU A 83 -4.06 18.83 2.24
N SER A 84 -5.28 18.73 2.76
CA SER A 84 -5.59 18.85 4.18
C SER A 84 -5.62 17.47 4.86
N ASP A 85 -5.41 17.43 6.17
CA ASP A 85 -5.41 16.18 6.91
C ASP A 85 -6.80 15.53 6.90
N GLY A 86 -6.84 14.23 6.64
CA GLY A 86 -8.08 13.46 6.58
C GLY A 86 -8.80 13.50 5.23
N GLU A 87 -8.36 14.30 4.25
CA GLU A 87 -8.91 14.25 2.90
C GLU A 87 -8.63 12.89 2.23
N ILE A 88 -9.44 12.53 1.23
CA ILE A 88 -9.22 11.34 0.41
C ILE A 88 -8.33 11.73 -0.78
N LEU A 89 -7.16 11.12 -0.85
CA LEU A 89 -6.26 11.29 -1.99
C LEU A 89 -6.81 10.55 -3.20
N VAL A 90 -6.92 11.27 -4.31
CA VAL A 90 -7.20 10.71 -5.64
C VAL A 90 -6.02 11.04 -6.56
N ALA A 91 -5.38 10.04 -7.15
CA ALA A 91 -4.19 10.24 -7.96
C ALA A 91 -4.12 9.23 -9.10
N PRO A 92 -3.41 9.53 -10.20
CA PRO A 92 -3.17 8.54 -11.25
C PRO A 92 -2.43 7.31 -10.71
N MET A 93 -1.40 7.54 -9.92
CA MET A 93 -0.58 6.52 -9.24
C MET A 93 0.27 7.19 -8.16
N THR A 94 0.68 6.47 -7.11
CA THR A 94 1.61 6.98 -6.11
C THR A 94 2.99 6.37 -6.27
N ARG A 95 4.01 7.08 -5.77
CA ARG A 95 5.42 6.67 -5.76
C ARG A 95 5.98 6.77 -4.33
N PRO A 96 7.17 6.21 -4.05
CA PRO A 96 7.76 6.22 -2.70
C PRO A 96 7.91 7.61 -2.07
N ASP A 97 8.17 8.63 -2.88
CA ASP A 97 8.29 10.03 -2.46
C ASP A 97 6.97 10.65 -1.96
N TRP A 98 5.81 9.97 -2.16
CA TRP A 98 4.49 10.42 -1.68
C TRP A 98 4.20 10.04 -0.23
N LEU A 99 5.06 9.27 0.43
CA LEU A 99 4.82 8.81 1.80
C LEU A 99 4.42 9.91 2.80
N PRO A 100 5.03 11.12 2.80
CA PRO A 100 4.59 12.20 3.69
C PRO A 100 3.14 12.64 3.49
N ILE A 101 2.65 12.58 2.23
CA ILE A 101 1.26 12.88 1.88
C ILE A 101 0.35 11.73 2.35
N LEU A 102 0.72 10.49 2.06
CA LEU A 102 -0.06 9.30 2.37
C LEU A 102 -0.32 9.12 3.87
N ARG A 103 0.54 9.64 4.74
CA ARG A 103 0.32 9.65 6.20
C ARG A 103 -0.84 10.54 6.62
N ARG A 104 -1.08 11.64 5.91
CA ARG A 104 -2.05 12.67 6.25
C ARG A 104 -3.46 12.36 5.74
N VAL A 105 -3.60 11.54 4.70
CA VAL A 105 -4.88 11.25 4.07
C VAL A 105 -5.77 10.35 4.93
N GLY A 106 -7.08 10.45 4.75
CA GLY A 106 -8.08 9.54 5.33
C GLY A 106 -8.22 8.23 4.56
N GLY A 107 -7.98 8.26 3.24
CA GLY A 107 -8.05 7.11 2.34
C GLY A 107 -7.38 7.42 1.00
N ILE A 108 -7.21 6.40 0.16
CA ILE A 108 -6.47 6.50 -1.10
C ILE A 108 -7.29 5.85 -2.23
N VAL A 109 -7.40 6.56 -3.35
CA VAL A 109 -7.97 6.05 -4.60
C VAL A 109 -6.98 6.33 -5.73
N THR A 110 -6.66 5.32 -6.54
CA THR A 110 -5.78 5.51 -7.70
C THR A 110 -6.39 4.98 -9.00
N ASP A 111 -6.13 5.68 -10.12
CA ASP A 111 -6.55 5.22 -11.44
C ASP A 111 -5.88 3.91 -11.82
N GLY A 112 -4.57 3.84 -11.64
CA GLY A 112 -3.75 2.65 -11.87
C GLY A 112 -3.36 1.93 -10.59
N GLY A 113 -2.64 0.82 -10.77
CA GLY A 113 -2.08 0.03 -9.69
C GLY A 113 -2.84 -1.25 -9.43
N GLU A 114 -2.17 -2.13 -8.70
CA GLU A 114 -2.64 -3.45 -8.28
C GLU A 114 -2.47 -3.60 -6.76
N ILE A 115 -2.89 -4.72 -6.21
CA ILE A 115 -2.77 -5.02 -4.77
C ILE A 115 -1.32 -5.04 -4.26
N THR A 116 -0.35 -5.08 -5.16
CA THR A 116 1.10 -4.99 -4.89
C THR A 116 1.69 -3.63 -5.23
N SER A 117 0.88 -2.66 -5.69
CA SER A 117 1.34 -1.31 -6.00
C SER A 117 1.77 -0.54 -4.74
N HIS A 118 2.54 0.52 -4.93
CA HIS A 118 3.01 1.37 -3.83
C HIS A 118 1.85 1.89 -2.97
N ALA A 119 0.76 2.41 -3.59
CA ALA A 119 -0.43 2.87 -2.87
C ALA A 119 -1.02 1.77 -1.97
N ALA A 120 -1.14 0.56 -2.51
CA ALA A 120 -1.70 -0.59 -1.82
C ALA A 120 -0.85 -1.04 -0.63
N ILE A 121 0.47 -1.13 -0.82
CA ILE A 121 1.41 -1.55 0.22
C ILE A 121 1.42 -0.54 1.36
N VAL A 122 1.66 0.73 1.03
CA VAL A 122 1.76 1.80 2.03
C VAL A 122 0.42 2.05 2.72
N GLY A 123 -0.68 2.00 1.99
CA GLY A 123 -2.00 2.18 2.58
C GLY A 123 -2.32 1.13 3.64
N ARG A 124 -2.01 -0.16 3.38
CA ARG A 124 -2.13 -1.24 4.38
C ARG A 124 -1.25 -1.01 5.60
N GLU A 125 0.00 -0.61 5.38
CA GLU A 125 0.95 -0.33 6.48
C GLU A 125 0.50 0.85 7.34
N LEU A 126 -0.14 1.85 6.73
CA LEU A 126 -0.69 3.01 7.44
C LEU A 126 -2.12 2.78 7.98
N GLY A 127 -2.71 1.59 7.79
CA GLY A 127 -4.08 1.29 8.20
C GLY A 127 -5.14 2.15 7.50
N LYS A 128 -4.88 2.55 6.25
CA LYS A 128 -5.78 3.40 5.46
C LYS A 128 -6.58 2.55 4.48
N PRO A 129 -7.88 2.84 4.26
CA PRO A 129 -8.63 2.23 3.17
C PRO A 129 -8.07 2.66 1.82
N VAL A 130 -7.87 1.68 0.95
CA VAL A 130 -7.28 1.88 -0.38
C VAL A 130 -8.08 1.18 -1.45
N VAL A 131 -8.40 1.92 -2.51
CA VAL A 131 -8.93 1.39 -3.77
C VAL A 131 -7.96 1.74 -4.89
N VAL A 132 -7.41 0.74 -5.56
CA VAL A 132 -6.50 0.93 -6.70
C VAL A 132 -7.12 0.43 -7.98
N GLY A 133 -6.60 0.87 -9.13
CA GLY A 133 -7.10 0.43 -10.44
C GLY A 133 -8.52 0.91 -10.74
N ALA A 134 -8.94 2.04 -10.19
CA ALA A 134 -10.27 2.64 -10.45
C ALA A 134 -10.40 3.25 -11.85
N ARG A 135 -9.34 3.28 -12.64
CA ARG A 135 -9.21 3.69 -14.06
C ARG A 135 -9.43 5.17 -14.34
N THR A 136 -10.52 5.75 -13.86
CA THR A 136 -10.97 7.11 -14.21
C THR A 136 -11.21 7.99 -12.98
N ALA A 137 -10.73 7.58 -11.80
CA ALA A 137 -10.99 8.30 -10.55
C ALA A 137 -10.55 9.78 -10.61
N THR A 138 -9.40 10.07 -11.22
CA THR A 138 -8.91 11.45 -11.38
C THR A 138 -9.74 12.29 -12.36
N GLN A 139 -10.58 11.66 -13.20
CA GLN A 139 -11.45 12.33 -14.17
C GLN A 139 -12.87 12.47 -13.62
N ASP A 140 -13.35 11.47 -12.91
CA ASP A 140 -14.74 11.37 -12.46
C ASP A 140 -14.97 12.04 -11.10
N LEU A 141 -13.94 12.12 -10.24
CA LEU A 141 -14.01 12.75 -8.93
C LEU A 141 -13.46 14.18 -8.95
N GLN A 142 -14.08 15.07 -8.17
CA GLN A 142 -13.72 16.48 -8.14
C GLN A 142 -13.17 16.90 -6.75
N ASP A 143 -12.24 17.85 -6.74
CA ASP A 143 -11.74 18.44 -5.50
C ASP A 143 -12.89 18.94 -4.61
N GLY A 144 -12.85 18.56 -3.34
CA GLY A 144 -13.85 18.94 -2.35
C GLY A 144 -15.13 18.09 -2.34
N GLN A 145 -15.36 17.21 -3.33
CA GLN A 145 -16.46 16.25 -3.32
C GLN A 145 -16.36 15.35 -2.09
N LEU A 146 -17.47 15.14 -1.38
CA LEU A 146 -17.52 14.21 -0.27
C LEU A 146 -17.73 12.79 -0.80
N ILE A 147 -16.86 11.86 -0.45
CA ILE A 147 -16.97 10.46 -0.85
C ILE A 147 -16.67 9.52 0.32
N THR A 148 -17.15 8.28 0.20
CA THR A 148 -16.77 7.18 1.09
C THR A 148 -15.98 6.14 0.27
N VAL A 149 -14.77 5.84 0.73
CA VAL A 149 -13.91 4.79 0.18
C VAL A 149 -14.08 3.53 1.03
N ASP A 150 -14.43 2.42 0.39
CA ASP A 150 -14.48 1.09 0.99
C ASP A 150 -13.33 0.25 0.43
N GLY A 151 -12.28 0.15 1.20
CA GLY A 151 -11.09 -0.58 0.81
C GLY A 151 -11.22 -2.11 0.92
N ASP A 152 -12.22 -2.60 1.63
CA ASP A 152 -12.51 -4.04 1.69
C ASP A 152 -13.25 -4.50 0.43
N ALA A 153 -14.25 -3.71 0.01
CA ALA A 153 -15.06 -4.02 -1.16
C ALA A 153 -14.45 -3.51 -2.47
N GLY A 154 -13.47 -2.62 -2.44
CA GLY A 154 -12.88 -2.00 -3.62
C GLY A 154 -13.82 -1.02 -4.33
N VAL A 155 -14.65 -0.30 -3.58
CA VAL A 155 -15.66 0.60 -4.13
C VAL A 155 -15.58 2.00 -3.51
N VAL A 156 -16.03 2.99 -4.29
CA VAL A 156 -16.14 4.39 -3.87
C VAL A 156 -17.58 4.83 -4.03
N PHE A 157 -18.16 5.43 -3.00
CA PHE A 157 -19.53 5.91 -2.98
C PHE A 157 -19.57 7.44 -2.91
N ASP A 158 -20.67 8.03 -3.40
CA ASP A 158 -20.94 9.45 -3.25
C ASP A 158 -21.44 9.74 -1.81
N GLY A 159 -20.94 10.82 -1.22
CA GLY A 159 -21.33 11.25 0.10
C GLY A 159 -20.85 10.33 1.23
N GLU A 160 -21.47 10.53 2.39
CA GLU A 160 -21.26 9.69 3.58
C GLU A 160 -22.15 8.45 3.51
N VAL A 161 -21.55 7.29 3.31
CA VAL A 161 -22.23 6.00 3.40
C VAL A 161 -21.91 5.38 4.74
N ARG A 162 -22.86 5.46 5.67
CA ARG A 162 -22.78 4.69 6.91
C ARG A 162 -22.89 3.21 6.57
N ALA A 163 -21.90 2.44 7.02
CA ALA A 163 -22.08 1.01 7.08
C ALA A 163 -23.25 0.74 8.02
N GLU A 164 -24.38 0.27 7.52
CA GLU A 164 -25.17 -0.65 8.31
C GLU A 164 -24.29 -1.90 8.47
N ARG A 165 -23.42 -1.89 9.48
CA ARG A 165 -22.81 -3.14 9.94
C ARG A 165 -23.99 -4.04 10.29
N PRO A 166 -24.15 -5.21 9.65
CA PRO A 166 -24.96 -6.25 10.26
C PRO A 166 -24.38 -6.42 11.66
N ALA A 167 -25.22 -6.31 12.67
CA ALA A 167 -24.84 -6.46 14.08
C ALA A 167 -24.15 -7.82 14.37
N ALA A 168 -24.06 -8.69 13.37
CA ALA A 168 -23.38 -9.98 13.39
C ALA A 168 -21.87 -9.95 13.08
N ALA A 169 -21.29 -8.78 12.65
CA ALA A 169 -19.84 -8.69 12.40
C ALA A 169 -19.08 -7.94 13.51
N GLN A 170 -19.77 -7.58 14.59
CA GLN A 170 -19.16 -7.27 15.90
C GLN A 170 -19.21 -8.47 16.86
N THR A 171 -19.34 -9.66 16.38
CA THR A 171 -18.57 -10.66 17.05
C THR A 171 -17.12 -10.21 16.82
N ALA A 172 -16.59 -9.45 17.79
CA ALA A 172 -15.25 -9.73 18.26
C ALA A 172 -15.09 -11.22 17.99
N ALA A 173 -14.21 -11.60 17.05
CA ALA A 173 -13.88 -13.02 16.86
C ALA A 173 -13.86 -13.53 18.29
N PRO A 174 -14.78 -14.46 18.68
CA PRO A 174 -14.98 -14.79 20.08
C PRO A 174 -13.59 -14.95 20.54
N ALA A 175 -13.15 -14.15 21.55
CA ALA A 175 -11.77 -14.15 22.01
C ALA A 175 -11.46 -15.62 22.01
N ALA A 176 -10.79 -16.05 20.95
CA ALA A 176 -10.75 -17.46 20.56
C ALA A 176 -10.21 -18.06 21.80
N ALA A 177 -11.05 -18.77 22.52
CA ALA A 177 -10.71 -19.35 23.81
C ALA A 177 -9.40 -20.00 23.48
N ALA A 178 -8.28 -19.45 23.96
CA ALA A 178 -6.93 -19.57 23.45
C ALA A 178 -6.72 -21.03 23.02
N SER A 179 -7.08 -21.31 21.79
CA SER A 179 -6.81 -22.61 21.18
C SER A 179 -5.31 -22.64 21.15
N ALA A 180 -4.75 -23.64 21.83
CA ALA A 180 -3.31 -23.83 21.90
C ALA A 180 -2.74 -23.55 20.50
N PRO A 181 -1.69 -22.72 20.37
CA PRO A 181 -1.20 -22.31 19.07
C PRO A 181 -1.00 -23.55 18.22
N THR A 182 -1.61 -23.59 17.03
CA THR A 182 -1.48 -24.72 16.12
C THR A 182 -0.03 -24.74 15.68
N VAL A 183 0.76 -25.65 16.22
CA VAL A 183 2.16 -25.83 15.84
C VAL A 183 2.17 -26.33 14.39
N THR A 184 2.53 -25.49 13.46
CA THR A 184 2.71 -25.85 12.05
C THR A 184 4.18 -26.15 11.77
N ALA A 185 4.45 -26.99 10.77
CA ALA A 185 5.81 -27.22 10.29
C ALA A 185 6.36 -26.06 9.44
N THR A 186 5.52 -25.09 9.10
CA THR A 186 5.87 -23.94 8.28
C THR A 186 5.90 -22.68 9.15
N ALA A 187 7.01 -21.96 9.11
CA ALA A 187 7.15 -20.67 9.77
C ALA A 187 6.51 -19.55 8.92
N VAL A 188 5.77 -18.65 9.57
CA VAL A 188 5.11 -17.51 8.94
C VAL A 188 5.87 -16.23 9.28
N TYR A 189 6.47 -15.61 8.27
CA TYR A 189 7.18 -14.34 8.41
C TYR A 189 6.40 -13.22 7.75
N VAL A 190 6.40 -12.05 8.41
CA VAL A 190 5.76 -10.85 7.86
C VAL A 190 6.74 -9.95 7.13
N ASN A 191 6.24 -9.13 6.23
CA ASN A 191 6.96 -7.97 5.72
C ASN A 191 6.64 -6.77 6.62
N LEU A 192 7.66 -6.01 6.99
CA LEU A 192 7.51 -4.82 7.84
C LEU A 192 8.36 -3.69 7.26
N ALA A 193 7.87 -2.44 7.32
CA ALA A 193 8.56 -1.30 6.75
C ALA A 193 8.72 -0.14 7.75
N THR A 194 7.85 -0.04 8.77
CA THR A 194 7.84 1.07 9.72
C THR A 194 8.04 0.60 11.16
N PRO A 195 8.91 1.26 11.95
CA PRO A 195 9.11 0.92 13.37
C PRO A 195 7.84 1.10 14.22
N ASP A 196 6.93 1.99 13.81
CA ASP A 196 5.71 2.29 14.58
C ASP A 196 4.70 1.14 14.58
N ALA A 197 4.70 0.31 13.52
CA ALA A 197 3.86 -0.88 13.43
C ALA A 197 4.46 -2.11 14.14
N ALA A 198 5.72 -2.05 14.56
CA ALA A 198 6.47 -3.22 15.01
C ALA A 198 5.81 -3.95 16.17
N GLN A 199 5.37 -3.23 17.20
CA GLN A 199 4.76 -3.85 18.38
C GLN A 199 3.42 -4.51 18.05
N ALA A 200 2.54 -3.80 17.32
CA ALA A 200 1.22 -4.33 16.94
C ALA A 200 1.34 -5.60 16.08
N VAL A 201 2.33 -5.64 15.18
CA VAL A 201 2.61 -6.83 14.35
C VAL A 201 3.27 -7.93 15.17
N ALA A 202 4.15 -7.59 16.10
CA ALA A 202 4.80 -8.56 16.98
C ALA A 202 3.81 -9.26 17.93
N ASP A 203 2.69 -8.60 18.26
CA ASP A 203 1.63 -9.15 19.10
C ASP A 203 0.74 -10.17 18.32
N THR A 204 0.94 -10.33 17.02
CA THR A 204 0.27 -11.35 16.21
C THR A 204 1.03 -12.68 16.23
N ASP A 205 0.34 -13.77 15.83
CA ASP A 205 0.93 -15.11 15.77
C ASP A 205 1.78 -15.28 14.49
N VAL A 206 3.00 -14.73 14.53
CA VAL A 206 3.98 -14.80 13.44
C VAL A 206 5.36 -15.18 13.97
N ASP A 207 6.16 -15.85 13.15
CA ASP A 207 7.47 -16.37 13.54
C ASP A 207 8.61 -15.35 13.41
N GLY A 208 8.33 -14.17 12.85
CA GLY A 208 9.32 -13.11 12.71
C GLY A 208 9.08 -12.18 11.53
N VAL A 209 10.09 -11.38 11.19
CA VAL A 209 10.10 -10.49 10.03
C VAL A 209 10.98 -11.09 8.94
N GLY A 210 10.37 -11.49 7.83
CA GLY A 210 11.07 -12.07 6.68
C GLY A 210 11.64 -11.03 5.73
N LEU A 211 11.07 -9.82 5.74
CA LEU A 211 11.56 -8.69 4.95
C LEU A 211 11.30 -7.37 5.67
N LEU A 212 12.35 -6.79 6.27
CA LEU A 212 12.33 -5.40 6.71
C LEU A 212 12.74 -4.50 5.55
N ARG A 213 11.78 -3.69 5.07
CA ARG A 213 12.00 -2.75 3.96
C ARG A 213 12.57 -1.44 4.47
N ALA A 214 13.88 -1.30 4.40
CA ALA A 214 14.59 -0.14 4.90
C ALA A 214 14.24 1.16 4.17
N GLU A 215 13.81 1.10 2.92
CA GLU A 215 13.52 2.26 2.07
C GLU A 215 12.46 3.19 2.67
N PHE A 216 11.41 2.63 3.27
CA PHE A 216 10.38 3.43 3.95
C PHE A 216 10.92 4.05 5.24
N MET A 217 11.65 3.27 6.03
CA MET A 217 12.27 3.74 7.27
C MET A 217 13.27 4.87 6.99
N ILE A 218 14.05 4.78 5.89
CA ILE A 218 14.96 5.82 5.44
C ILE A 218 14.22 7.09 5.10
N THR A 219 13.20 7.00 4.24
CA THR A 219 12.42 8.15 3.80
C THR A 219 11.84 8.90 4.99
N GLU A 220 11.39 8.17 6.01
CA GLU A 220 10.86 8.73 7.25
C GLU A 220 11.95 9.34 8.13
N ALA A 221 12.95 8.56 8.48
CA ALA A 221 14.00 8.97 9.41
C ALA A 221 14.79 10.18 8.90
N LEU A 222 14.94 10.29 7.58
CA LEU A 222 15.71 11.36 6.94
C LEU A 222 14.83 12.50 6.40
N ALA A 223 13.52 12.53 6.69
CA ALA A 223 12.59 13.53 6.19
C ALA A 223 12.70 13.75 4.66
N GLY A 224 12.82 12.65 3.92
CA GLY A 224 12.94 12.65 2.46
C GLY A 224 14.33 13.01 1.90
N GLN A 225 15.34 13.25 2.74
CA GLN A 225 16.72 13.46 2.29
C GLN A 225 17.34 12.13 1.85
N HIS A 226 18.06 12.15 0.73
CA HIS A 226 18.73 10.96 0.25
C HIS A 226 19.99 10.64 1.10
N PRO A 227 20.25 9.38 1.49
CA PRO A 227 21.42 9.00 2.29
C PRO A 227 22.75 9.49 1.72
N ALA A 228 22.97 9.37 0.41
CA ALA A 228 24.19 9.83 -0.24
C ALA A 228 24.38 11.35 -0.09
N TYR A 229 23.30 12.12 -0.11
CA TYR A 229 23.38 13.57 0.10
C TYR A 229 23.82 13.89 1.53
N MET A 230 23.26 13.22 2.54
CA MET A 230 23.67 13.41 3.94
C MET A 230 25.14 13.04 4.16
N ILE A 231 25.58 11.94 3.57
CA ILE A 231 26.99 11.49 3.65
C ILE A 231 27.91 12.55 3.01
N ALA A 232 27.55 13.07 1.84
CA ALA A 232 28.32 14.12 1.15
C ALA A 232 28.40 15.43 1.98
N GLN A 233 27.39 15.70 2.84
CA GLN A 233 27.39 16.82 3.77
C GLN A 233 28.13 16.54 5.09
N GLY A 234 28.82 15.41 5.23
CA GLY A 234 29.52 15.01 6.45
C GLY A 234 28.58 14.53 7.58
N ARG A 235 27.28 14.30 7.30
CA ARG A 235 26.26 13.90 8.28
C ARG A 235 26.07 12.38 8.33
N ARG A 236 27.11 11.62 8.06
CA ARG A 236 27.07 10.14 8.03
C ARG A 236 26.59 9.56 9.37
N GLU A 237 27.10 10.07 10.49
CA GLU A 237 26.77 9.56 11.83
C GLU A 237 25.30 9.80 12.20
N GLU A 238 24.72 10.91 11.79
CA GLU A 238 23.29 11.17 11.97
C GLU A 238 22.44 10.15 11.20
N TYR A 239 22.82 9.84 9.96
CA TYR A 239 22.16 8.82 9.16
C TYR A 239 22.25 7.44 9.85
N VAL A 240 23.45 7.04 10.28
CA VAL A 240 23.67 5.75 10.94
C VAL A 240 22.86 5.64 12.24
N SER A 241 22.86 6.69 13.08
CA SER A 241 22.10 6.69 14.35
C SER A 241 20.60 6.52 14.10
N LYS A 242 20.01 7.29 13.19
CA LYS A 242 18.58 7.22 12.87
C LYS A 242 18.16 5.84 12.35
N MET A 243 19.01 5.24 11.51
CA MET A 243 18.76 3.90 10.99
C MET A 243 18.89 2.84 12.09
N ALA A 244 19.91 2.94 12.93
CA ALA A 244 20.13 2.04 14.05
C ALA A 244 18.95 2.07 15.04
N ASP A 245 18.43 3.26 15.35
CA ASP A 245 17.29 3.43 16.25
C ASP A 245 16.03 2.76 15.67
N GLY A 246 15.75 2.93 14.39
CA GLY A 246 14.62 2.29 13.72
C GLY A 246 14.72 0.76 13.72
N VAL A 247 15.89 0.22 13.36
CA VAL A 247 16.14 -1.22 13.35
C VAL A 247 16.07 -1.80 14.78
N ALA A 248 16.62 -1.09 15.77
CA ALA A 248 16.61 -1.52 17.16
C ALA A 248 15.18 -1.62 17.72
N ARG A 249 14.30 -0.66 17.40
CA ARG A 249 12.89 -0.69 17.81
C ARG A 249 12.17 -1.93 17.25
N ILE A 250 12.38 -2.25 15.98
CA ILE A 250 11.79 -3.43 15.35
C ILE A 250 12.37 -4.71 15.97
N ALA A 251 13.68 -4.80 16.10
CA ALA A 251 14.34 -5.97 16.67
C ALA A 251 13.92 -6.22 18.11
N ALA A 252 13.76 -5.17 18.92
CA ALA A 252 13.30 -5.28 20.30
C ALA A 252 11.87 -5.80 20.40
N ALA A 253 10.96 -5.34 19.53
CA ALA A 253 9.56 -5.80 19.49
C ALA A 253 9.45 -7.28 19.13
N PHE A 254 10.32 -7.78 18.26
CA PHE A 254 10.29 -9.17 17.78
C PHE A 254 11.17 -10.14 18.59
N ALA A 255 12.06 -9.66 19.46
CA ALA A 255 12.95 -10.55 20.21
C ALA A 255 12.17 -11.62 20.99
N PRO A 256 12.56 -12.92 20.95
CA PRO A 256 13.75 -13.50 20.29
C PRO A 256 13.54 -13.95 18.82
N ARG A 257 12.40 -13.58 18.18
CA ARG A 257 12.07 -13.97 16.80
C ARG A 257 12.99 -13.27 15.80
N PRO A 258 13.35 -13.91 14.67
CA PRO A 258 14.28 -13.33 13.71
C PRO A 258 13.69 -12.14 12.95
N VAL A 259 14.55 -11.17 12.63
CA VAL A 259 14.25 -10.03 11.78
C VAL A 259 15.27 -9.99 10.64
N VAL A 260 14.82 -10.21 9.41
CA VAL A 260 15.68 -10.17 8.23
C VAL A 260 15.63 -8.78 7.60
N TYR A 261 16.76 -8.09 7.68
CA TYR A 261 16.93 -6.75 7.13
C TYR A 261 17.44 -6.83 5.69
N ARG A 262 16.74 -6.17 4.75
CA ARG A 262 17.24 -5.97 3.39
C ARG A 262 18.05 -4.68 3.34
N ALA A 263 19.35 -4.81 3.00
CA ALA A 263 20.19 -3.66 2.75
C ALA A 263 19.67 -2.87 1.52
N ILE A 264 20.06 -1.60 1.46
CA ILE A 264 19.69 -0.71 0.35
C ILE A 264 20.68 -0.96 -0.78
N ASP A 265 20.17 -0.97 -2.00
CA ASP A 265 20.98 -1.01 -3.23
C ASP A 265 21.61 0.35 -3.50
#